data_381caf117c53a8b4fbd9aacadaf84679
#
_entry.id   381caf117c53a8b4fbd9aacadaf84679
#
_cell.length_a   1.000
_cell.length_b   1.000
_cell.length_c   1.000
_cell.angle_alpha   90.00
_cell.angle_beta   90.00
_cell.angle_gamma   90.00
#
_symmetry.space_group_name_H-M   'P 1'
#
loop_
_entity.id
_entity.type
_entity.pdbx_description
1 polymer ?
#
loop_
_entity_poly.entity_id
_entity_poly.type
_entity_poly.pdbx_seq_one_letter_code
_entity_poly.pdbx_strand_id
1 'polypeptide(L)'
;MRQAGVLLDRDGTIIVDHGYVGTVDRVEFIDGSIEAIAALNRAGIPVAVVTNQAGVARGLYGIEDVQQVHKHMIAELARQGAHIDLWLFCPYHPDGTVESFARVSADRKPAAGMALAAAEALELDLSASWVVGDSSADIGLARSVGACPVHIGPPGTAEPGVTSYEDLTTAVEFILGQHAANGADRANGIGQDTGRPQFPAHRFDRAEAYGGEYVTELAHAFGTVDLTQLDRAAEILLAAHHRDAAVFACGNGGSASIANHLQCDHVKGVRVGTDLTTRVYSLSTNVELFSAIANDIGYDAVFEYQLESQARAGDVLIAISSSGRSPNIVRALEWANANGLSTIALTGFDGEPARSLSTVAIHVDTRNYGIIEDAHQACMHLLAQYVRQSRMTETEVAAHVF
;
A
#
# COMPACT_ATOMS: atom_id res chain seq x y z
N MET A 1 3.39 16.47 5.13
CA MET A 1 3.47 15.02 4.72
C MET A 1 2.42 14.28 5.51
N ARG A 2 1.66 13.41 4.86
CA ARG A 2 0.74 12.53 5.58
C ARG A 2 1.54 11.56 6.44
N GLN A 3 1.10 11.32 7.67
CA GLN A 3 1.77 10.47 8.65
C GLN A 3 0.96 9.20 8.94
N ALA A 4 1.61 8.18 9.46
CA ALA A 4 0.92 7.00 9.95
C ALA A 4 0.06 7.37 11.17
N GLY A 5 -1.12 6.76 11.30
CA GLY A 5 -2.02 6.95 12.42
C GLY A 5 -2.72 5.65 12.83
N VAL A 6 -3.40 5.68 13.94
CA VAL A 6 -4.17 4.55 14.45
C VAL A 6 -5.64 4.91 14.52
N LEU A 7 -6.49 4.11 13.87
CA LEU A 7 -7.94 4.21 13.96
C LEU A 7 -8.42 3.09 14.89
N LEU A 8 -9.01 3.47 16.02
CA LEU A 8 -9.50 2.55 17.05
C LEU A 8 -11.03 2.41 16.96
N ASP A 9 -11.55 1.21 17.05
CA ASP A 9 -12.93 1.04 17.48
C ASP A 9 -13.05 1.44 18.96
N ARG A 10 -14.26 1.65 19.42
CA ARG A 10 -14.58 2.04 20.80
C ARG A 10 -14.95 0.85 21.66
N ASP A 11 -16.11 0.24 21.31
CA ASP A 11 -16.70 -0.85 22.08
C ASP A 11 -15.98 -2.17 21.78
N GLY A 12 -15.54 -2.91 22.80
CA GLY A 12 -14.73 -4.12 22.64
C GLY A 12 -13.24 -3.87 22.38
N THR A 13 -12.81 -2.59 22.27
CA THR A 13 -11.41 -2.22 21.98
C THR A 13 -10.84 -1.27 23.05
N ILE A 14 -11.51 -0.15 23.32
CA ILE A 14 -11.11 0.81 24.38
C ILE A 14 -11.91 0.57 25.64
N ILE A 15 -13.20 0.31 25.50
CA ILE A 15 -14.14 0.02 26.59
C ILE A 15 -14.78 -1.34 26.38
N VAL A 16 -15.24 -1.94 27.49
CA VAL A 16 -15.95 -3.22 27.46
C VAL A 16 -17.26 -3.07 26.66
N ASP A 17 -17.48 -3.97 25.71
CA ASP A 17 -18.75 -4.00 24.98
C ASP A 17 -19.85 -4.68 25.82
N HIS A 18 -20.63 -3.89 26.52
CA HIS A 18 -21.82 -4.34 27.24
C HIS A 18 -23.07 -4.44 26.34
N GLY A 19 -22.91 -4.34 25.02
CA GLY A 19 -23.99 -4.25 24.05
C GLY A 19 -24.69 -2.88 24.07
N TYR A 20 -24.44 -2.06 23.07
CA TYR A 20 -25.01 -0.70 22.94
C TYR A 20 -24.71 0.24 24.12
N VAL A 21 -23.42 0.58 24.32
CA VAL A 21 -22.98 1.51 25.36
C VAL A 21 -23.35 2.95 24.98
N GLY A 22 -24.52 3.39 25.45
CA GLY A 22 -25.09 4.71 25.17
C GLY A 22 -25.15 5.64 26.38
N THR A 23 -24.75 5.20 27.58
CA THR A 23 -24.81 6.03 28.82
C THR A 23 -23.48 5.96 29.57
N VAL A 24 -23.15 7.02 30.30
CA VAL A 24 -21.87 7.17 31.02
C VAL A 24 -21.66 6.10 32.09
N ASP A 25 -22.73 5.68 32.77
CA ASP A 25 -22.68 4.66 33.80
C ASP A 25 -22.37 3.25 33.28
N ARG A 26 -22.39 3.06 31.96
CA ARG A 26 -22.01 1.81 31.29
C ARG A 26 -20.60 1.85 30.67
N VAL A 27 -19.89 2.95 30.85
CA VAL A 27 -18.50 3.09 30.37
C VAL A 27 -17.58 2.39 31.35
N GLU A 28 -16.96 1.32 30.90
CA GLU A 28 -15.94 0.57 31.62
C GLU A 28 -14.72 0.41 30.72
N PHE A 29 -13.61 1.05 31.08
CA PHE A 29 -12.37 0.92 30.29
C PHE A 29 -11.81 -0.49 30.42
N ILE A 30 -11.34 -1.03 29.31
CA ILE A 30 -10.57 -2.28 29.33
C ILE A 30 -9.21 -2.02 29.98
N ASP A 31 -8.81 -2.92 30.87
CA ASP A 31 -7.53 -2.80 31.59
C ASP A 31 -6.37 -2.58 30.59
N GLY A 32 -5.53 -1.56 30.83
CA GLY A 32 -4.40 -1.20 30.01
C GLY A 32 -4.73 -0.38 28.75
N SER A 33 -6.03 -0.19 28.40
CA SER A 33 -6.39 0.53 27.17
C SER A 33 -5.99 2.01 27.19
N ILE A 34 -6.07 2.67 28.33
CA ILE A 34 -5.67 4.08 28.49
C ILE A 34 -4.14 4.23 28.38
N GLU A 35 -3.39 3.34 29.04
CA GLU A 35 -1.93 3.30 28.97
C GLU A 35 -1.43 3.03 27.55
N ALA A 36 -2.12 2.15 26.81
CA ALA A 36 -1.83 1.85 25.42
C ALA A 36 -2.03 3.10 24.54
N ILE A 37 -3.13 3.81 24.69
CA ILE A 37 -3.37 5.09 23.99
C ILE A 37 -2.31 6.12 24.38
N ALA A 38 -1.97 6.26 25.66
CA ALA A 38 -0.89 7.15 26.11
C ALA A 38 0.47 6.78 25.49
N ALA A 39 0.72 5.50 25.24
CA ALA A 39 1.96 5.06 24.58
C ALA A 39 1.98 5.49 23.10
N LEU A 40 0.88 5.40 22.35
CA LEU A 40 0.75 5.94 20.98
C LEU A 40 0.98 7.46 20.98
N ASN A 41 0.35 8.19 21.90
CA ASN A 41 0.52 9.64 22.02
C ASN A 41 1.99 10.02 22.29
N ARG A 42 2.69 9.31 23.19
CA ARG A 42 4.13 9.55 23.44
C ARG A 42 5.00 9.27 22.22
N ALA A 43 4.59 8.36 21.37
CA ALA A 43 5.29 8.07 20.11
C ALA A 43 4.95 9.08 19.00
N GLY A 44 4.08 10.06 19.25
CA GLY A 44 3.65 11.06 18.28
C GLY A 44 2.75 10.49 17.18
N ILE A 45 2.11 9.35 17.42
CA ILE A 45 1.20 8.71 16.45
C ILE A 45 -0.22 9.25 16.69
N PRO A 46 -0.85 9.92 15.69
CA PRO A 46 -2.23 10.37 15.81
C PRO A 46 -3.21 9.21 16.00
N VAL A 47 -4.19 9.42 16.87
CA VAL A 47 -5.21 8.42 17.22
C VAL A 47 -6.60 8.96 16.92
N ALA A 48 -7.37 8.24 16.09
CA ALA A 48 -8.78 8.54 15.85
C ALA A 48 -9.67 7.39 16.35
N VAL A 49 -10.82 7.72 16.95
CA VAL A 49 -11.89 6.75 17.20
C VAL A 49 -12.84 6.74 16.01
N VAL A 50 -13.15 5.52 15.50
CA VAL A 50 -14.09 5.26 14.41
C VAL A 50 -15.05 4.15 14.82
N THR A 51 -16.26 4.50 15.27
CA THR A 51 -17.15 3.54 15.90
C THR A 51 -18.55 3.51 15.27
N ASN A 52 -19.14 2.30 15.15
CA ASN A 52 -20.51 2.10 14.70
C ASN A 52 -21.47 2.18 15.88
N GLN A 53 -22.32 3.22 15.94
CA GLN A 53 -23.28 3.44 17.01
C GLN A 53 -24.71 3.16 16.55
N ALA A 54 -24.98 1.92 16.18
CA ALA A 54 -26.28 1.45 15.69
C ALA A 54 -27.43 1.57 16.71
N GLY A 55 -27.12 1.74 17.99
CA GLY A 55 -28.12 1.99 19.04
C GLY A 55 -28.96 3.24 18.76
N VAL A 56 -28.40 4.25 18.10
CA VAL A 56 -29.14 5.47 17.66
C VAL A 56 -30.21 5.09 16.63
N ALA A 57 -29.85 4.35 15.59
CA ALA A 57 -30.81 3.90 14.57
C ALA A 57 -31.87 2.94 15.15
N ARG A 58 -31.56 2.22 16.23
CA ARG A 58 -32.47 1.30 16.92
C ARG A 58 -33.32 1.98 18.00
N GLY A 59 -33.12 3.29 18.24
CA GLY A 59 -33.87 4.05 19.25
C GLY A 59 -33.55 3.70 20.70
N LEU A 60 -32.36 3.13 20.96
CA LEU A 60 -31.92 2.76 22.30
C LEU A 60 -31.33 3.95 23.07
N TYR A 61 -30.77 4.93 22.37
CA TYR A 61 -30.22 6.18 22.86
C TYR A 61 -30.09 7.19 21.70
N GLY A 62 -29.91 8.46 22.02
CA GLY A 62 -29.76 9.53 21.02
C GLY A 62 -28.30 9.87 20.65
N ILE A 63 -28.13 10.79 19.71
CA ILE A 63 -26.80 11.34 19.34
C ILE A 63 -26.17 12.04 20.54
N GLU A 64 -26.96 12.78 21.30
CA GLU A 64 -26.52 13.49 22.49
C GLU A 64 -25.93 12.55 23.54
N ASP A 65 -26.50 11.35 23.69
CA ASP A 65 -26.00 10.33 24.62
C ASP A 65 -24.63 9.82 24.18
N VAL A 66 -24.44 9.53 22.88
CA VAL A 66 -23.11 9.18 22.32
C VAL A 66 -22.09 10.27 22.60
N GLN A 67 -22.47 11.53 22.41
CA GLN A 67 -21.59 12.67 22.67
C GLN A 67 -21.25 12.82 24.17
N GLN A 68 -22.18 12.51 25.07
CA GLN A 68 -21.92 12.51 26.51
C GLN A 68 -20.95 11.40 26.92
N VAL A 69 -21.12 10.19 26.35
CA VAL A 69 -20.16 9.09 26.52
C VAL A 69 -18.76 9.50 26.04
N HIS A 70 -18.65 10.08 24.83
CA HIS A 70 -17.34 10.55 24.32
C HIS A 70 -16.72 11.63 25.20
N LYS A 71 -17.50 12.61 25.68
CA LYS A 71 -17.01 13.64 26.62
C LYS A 71 -16.48 13.05 27.91
N HIS A 72 -17.17 12.05 28.46
CA HIS A 72 -16.73 11.34 29.65
C HIS A 72 -15.41 10.60 29.41
N MET A 73 -15.30 9.87 28.30
CA MET A 73 -14.08 9.16 27.91
C MET A 73 -12.91 10.13 27.70
N ILE A 74 -13.13 11.27 27.04
CA ILE A 74 -12.11 12.32 26.85
C ILE A 74 -11.58 12.81 28.21
N ALA A 75 -12.47 13.07 29.17
CA ALA A 75 -12.08 13.56 30.49
C ALA A 75 -11.32 12.49 31.28
N GLU A 76 -11.67 11.20 31.13
CA GLU A 76 -11.00 10.09 31.81
C GLU A 76 -9.60 9.84 31.21
N LEU A 77 -9.47 9.80 29.87
CA LEU A 77 -8.21 9.71 29.17
C LEU A 77 -7.26 10.85 29.56
N ALA A 78 -7.74 12.10 29.57
CA ALA A 78 -6.94 13.27 29.91
C ALA A 78 -6.42 13.23 31.36
N ARG A 79 -7.19 12.69 32.31
CA ARG A 79 -6.75 12.52 33.70
C ARG A 79 -5.56 11.56 33.83
N GLN A 80 -5.43 10.63 32.90
CA GLN A 80 -4.36 9.63 32.88
C GLN A 80 -3.28 9.93 31.82
N GLY A 81 -3.27 11.14 31.26
CA GLY A 81 -2.24 11.59 30.32
C GLY A 81 -2.36 11.01 28.92
N ALA A 82 -3.55 10.54 28.54
CA ALA A 82 -3.88 10.06 27.20
C ALA A 82 -4.86 10.99 26.48
N HIS A 83 -4.87 10.97 25.16
CA HIS A 83 -5.84 11.70 24.36
C HIS A 83 -6.15 10.98 23.03
N ILE A 84 -7.29 11.29 22.47
CA ILE A 84 -7.72 10.92 21.13
C ILE A 84 -7.84 12.21 20.30
N ASP A 85 -7.19 12.26 19.14
CA ASP A 85 -7.12 13.46 18.29
C ASP A 85 -8.45 13.71 17.56
N LEU A 86 -9.21 12.66 17.25
CA LEU A 86 -10.46 12.76 16.51
C LEU A 86 -11.45 11.69 16.94
N TRP A 87 -12.72 12.08 17.11
CA TRP A 87 -13.82 11.18 17.44
C TRP A 87 -14.85 11.17 16.32
N LEU A 88 -15.04 10.03 15.67
CA LEU A 88 -16.03 9.81 14.61
C LEU A 88 -16.95 8.64 15.01
N PHE A 89 -18.24 8.79 14.72
CA PHE A 89 -19.19 7.70 14.90
C PHE A 89 -20.25 7.68 13.80
N CYS A 90 -20.74 6.50 13.46
CA CYS A 90 -21.82 6.30 12.52
C CYS A 90 -23.11 5.92 13.27
N PRO A 91 -24.14 6.78 13.28
CA PRO A 91 -25.42 6.49 13.93
C PRO A 91 -26.37 5.66 13.06
N TYR A 92 -26.03 5.40 11.80
CA TYR A 92 -26.92 4.78 10.81
C TYR A 92 -26.85 3.25 10.82
N HIS A 93 -28.01 2.62 10.57
CA HIS A 93 -28.11 1.19 10.33
C HIS A 93 -29.28 0.89 9.38
N PRO A 94 -29.12 0.03 8.34
CA PRO A 94 -30.20 -0.25 7.39
C PRO A 94 -31.46 -0.83 8.05
N ASP A 95 -31.29 -1.66 9.07
CA ASP A 95 -32.38 -2.26 9.85
C ASP A 95 -32.77 -1.43 11.11
N GLY A 96 -32.51 -0.11 11.08
CA GLY A 96 -32.88 0.80 12.15
C GLY A 96 -34.42 0.95 12.27
N THR A 97 -34.90 1.22 13.49
CA THR A 97 -36.34 1.50 13.76
C THR A 97 -36.65 3.00 13.76
N VAL A 98 -35.62 3.85 13.89
CA VAL A 98 -35.74 5.30 13.83
C VAL A 98 -35.56 5.75 12.38
N GLU A 99 -36.65 6.24 11.77
CA GLU A 99 -36.71 6.54 10.32
C GLU A 99 -35.57 7.43 9.82
N SER A 100 -35.18 8.47 10.57
CA SER A 100 -34.09 9.40 10.20
C SER A 100 -32.70 8.75 10.17
N PHE A 101 -32.52 7.61 10.85
CA PHE A 101 -31.25 6.89 10.95
C PHE A 101 -31.29 5.49 10.28
N ALA A 102 -32.45 5.05 9.79
CA ALA A 102 -32.66 3.77 9.13
C ALA A 102 -32.22 3.83 7.66
N ARG A 103 -30.92 3.76 7.40
CA ARG A 103 -30.36 3.80 6.04
C ARG A 103 -28.96 3.19 5.95
N VAL A 104 -28.55 2.83 4.73
CA VAL A 104 -27.15 2.54 4.40
C VAL A 104 -26.35 3.84 4.47
N SER A 105 -25.14 3.80 5.00
CA SER A 105 -24.24 4.95 5.09
C SER A 105 -22.82 4.57 4.68
N ALA A 106 -22.16 5.45 3.93
CA ALA A 106 -20.75 5.32 3.62
C ALA A 106 -19.84 5.42 4.86
N ASP A 107 -20.34 5.97 5.98
CA ASP A 107 -19.61 6.09 7.24
C ASP A 107 -19.68 4.83 8.09
N ARG A 108 -20.60 3.91 7.78
CA ARG A 108 -20.77 2.68 8.58
C ARG A 108 -19.70 1.65 8.20
N LYS A 109 -18.83 1.29 9.16
CA LYS A 109 -17.88 0.18 8.98
C LYS A 109 -18.62 -1.10 8.51
N PRO A 110 -18.15 -1.83 7.47
CA PRO A 110 -16.80 -1.76 6.89
C PRO A 110 -16.59 -0.70 5.78
N ALA A 111 -17.56 0.18 5.50
CA ALA A 111 -17.38 1.25 4.52
C ALA A 111 -16.36 2.31 4.98
N ALA A 112 -15.68 2.93 4.00
CA ALA A 112 -14.49 3.74 4.20
C ALA A 112 -14.71 5.15 4.79
N GLY A 113 -15.96 5.65 4.86
CA GLY A 113 -16.25 7.07 5.10
C GLY A 113 -15.57 7.67 6.33
N MET A 114 -15.69 7.04 7.51
CA MET A 114 -15.04 7.53 8.72
C MET A 114 -13.50 7.50 8.62
N ALA A 115 -12.91 6.47 8.01
CA ALA A 115 -11.46 6.40 7.85
C ALA A 115 -10.94 7.49 6.90
N LEU A 116 -11.65 7.76 5.81
CA LEU A 116 -11.30 8.84 4.88
C LEU A 116 -11.42 10.22 5.53
N ALA A 117 -12.47 10.44 6.34
CA ALA A 117 -12.65 11.66 7.12
C ALA A 117 -11.53 11.85 8.16
N ALA A 118 -11.11 10.77 8.84
CA ALA A 118 -9.98 10.81 9.76
C ALA A 118 -8.67 11.13 9.03
N ALA A 119 -8.46 10.52 7.87
CA ALA A 119 -7.26 10.75 7.06
C ALA A 119 -7.17 12.21 6.54
N GLU A 120 -8.29 12.83 6.22
CA GLU A 120 -8.33 14.24 5.82
C GLU A 120 -8.06 15.16 7.02
N ALA A 121 -8.75 14.93 8.15
CA ALA A 121 -8.68 15.80 9.32
C ALA A 121 -7.31 15.75 10.04
N LEU A 122 -6.66 14.59 10.08
CA LEU A 122 -5.40 14.37 10.78
C LEU A 122 -4.20 14.21 9.83
N GLU A 123 -4.40 14.45 8.54
CA GLU A 123 -3.38 14.30 7.49
C GLU A 123 -2.72 12.91 7.50
N LEU A 124 -3.54 11.83 7.63
CA LEU A 124 -3.03 10.47 7.71
C LEU A 124 -2.75 9.86 6.33
N ASP A 125 -1.71 9.05 6.27
CA ASP A 125 -1.47 8.06 5.22
C ASP A 125 -2.10 6.73 5.66
N LEU A 126 -3.27 6.41 5.13
CA LEU A 126 -4.00 5.20 5.51
C LEU A 126 -3.23 3.92 5.15
N SER A 127 -2.43 3.94 4.08
CA SER A 127 -1.61 2.79 3.69
C SER A 127 -0.45 2.49 4.65
N ALA A 128 -0.07 3.48 5.46
CA ALA A 128 0.93 3.36 6.52
C ALA A 128 0.30 3.28 7.93
N SER A 129 -1.03 3.23 8.01
CA SER A 129 -1.82 3.32 9.25
C SER A 129 -2.40 1.97 9.66
N TRP A 130 -2.92 1.90 10.87
CA TRP A 130 -3.55 0.71 11.44
C TRP A 130 -5.01 0.98 11.78
N VAL A 131 -5.88 -0.02 11.55
CA VAL A 131 -7.25 -0.05 12.08
C VAL A 131 -7.33 -1.18 13.11
N VAL A 132 -7.65 -0.82 14.33
CA VAL A 132 -7.71 -1.74 15.48
C VAL A 132 -9.15 -1.89 15.94
N GLY A 133 -9.62 -3.11 16.04
CA GLY A 133 -10.96 -3.41 16.49
C GLY A 133 -11.20 -4.89 16.75
N ASP A 134 -12.33 -5.22 17.35
CA ASP A 134 -12.70 -6.59 17.77
C ASP A 134 -13.62 -7.31 16.76
N SER A 135 -14.01 -6.65 15.67
CA SER A 135 -15.03 -7.13 14.75
C SER A 135 -14.56 -7.26 13.30
N SER A 136 -15.23 -8.10 12.51
CA SER A 136 -15.02 -8.20 11.06
C SER A 136 -15.28 -6.87 10.32
N ALA A 137 -16.09 -5.97 10.89
CA ALA A 137 -16.33 -4.65 10.31
C ALA A 137 -15.08 -3.76 10.37
N ASP A 138 -14.23 -3.91 11.38
CA ASP A 138 -12.97 -3.18 11.52
C ASP A 138 -11.92 -3.71 10.54
N ILE A 139 -11.83 -5.03 10.42
CA ILE A 139 -10.97 -5.69 9.45
C ILE A 139 -11.38 -5.29 8.03
N GLY A 140 -12.68 -5.30 7.74
CA GLY A 140 -13.23 -4.87 6.45
C GLY A 140 -12.93 -3.40 6.16
N LEU A 141 -13.04 -2.50 7.16
CA LEU A 141 -12.66 -1.10 7.04
C LEU A 141 -11.17 -0.97 6.70
N ALA A 142 -10.29 -1.65 7.45
CA ALA A 142 -8.85 -1.62 7.18
C ALA A 142 -8.53 -1.97 5.73
N ARG A 143 -9.09 -3.09 5.25
CA ARG A 143 -8.90 -3.55 3.86
C ARG A 143 -9.44 -2.55 2.83
N SER A 144 -10.61 -1.96 3.10
CA SER A 144 -11.24 -1.02 2.16
C SER A 144 -10.41 0.25 1.91
N VAL A 145 -9.51 0.60 2.83
CA VAL A 145 -8.66 1.79 2.76
C VAL A 145 -7.16 1.47 2.64
N GLY A 146 -6.79 0.19 2.54
CA GLY A 146 -5.40 -0.25 2.43
C GLY A 146 -4.59 -0.11 3.73
N ALA A 147 -5.26 0.04 4.88
CA ALA A 147 -4.62 0.09 6.19
C ALA A 147 -4.32 -1.32 6.73
N CYS A 148 -3.39 -1.42 7.67
CA CYS A 148 -3.07 -2.68 8.34
C CYS A 148 -4.19 -3.07 9.32
N PRO A 149 -4.87 -4.22 9.15
CA PRO A 149 -5.87 -4.69 10.08
C PRO A 149 -5.21 -5.28 11.34
N VAL A 150 -5.68 -4.87 12.51
CA VAL A 150 -5.24 -5.38 13.82
C VAL A 150 -6.48 -5.79 14.61
N HIS A 151 -6.63 -7.08 14.85
CA HIS A 151 -7.79 -7.64 15.53
C HIS A 151 -7.54 -7.77 17.04
N ILE A 152 -8.50 -7.34 17.85
CA ILE A 152 -8.52 -7.58 19.30
C ILE A 152 -9.41 -8.77 19.60
N GLY A 153 -8.88 -9.76 20.26
CA GLY A 153 -9.63 -10.95 20.67
C GLY A 153 -8.74 -12.19 20.82
N PRO A 154 -9.33 -13.32 21.27
CA PRO A 154 -8.59 -14.56 21.47
C PRO A 154 -7.85 -15.03 20.20
N PRO A 155 -6.70 -15.69 20.34
CA PRO A 155 -5.97 -16.24 19.20
C PRO A 155 -6.84 -17.14 18.32
N GLY A 156 -6.81 -16.90 17.00
CA GLY A 156 -7.57 -17.68 16.02
C GLY A 156 -9.03 -17.26 15.83
N THR A 157 -9.49 -16.16 16.43
CA THR A 157 -10.82 -15.60 16.20
C THR A 157 -10.89 -14.62 15.05
N ALA A 158 -9.74 -14.08 14.60
CA ALA A 158 -9.66 -13.24 13.43
C ALA A 158 -9.87 -14.02 12.13
N GLU A 159 -10.24 -13.30 11.08
CA GLU A 159 -10.27 -13.83 9.72
C GLU A 159 -8.89 -14.33 9.26
N PRO A 160 -8.82 -15.29 8.31
CA PRO A 160 -7.56 -15.78 7.77
C PRO A 160 -6.65 -14.63 7.29
N GLY A 161 -5.38 -14.68 7.69
CA GLY A 161 -4.37 -13.66 7.33
C GLY A 161 -4.38 -12.40 8.20
N VAL A 162 -5.19 -12.34 9.27
CA VAL A 162 -5.17 -11.25 10.24
C VAL A 162 -4.67 -11.78 11.58
N THR A 163 -3.72 -11.06 12.18
CA THR A 163 -3.21 -11.41 13.51
C THR A 163 -4.14 -10.88 14.60
N SER A 164 -4.50 -11.76 15.56
CA SER A 164 -5.23 -11.39 16.77
C SER A 164 -4.29 -11.08 17.91
N TYR A 165 -4.61 -10.05 18.66
CA TYR A 165 -3.96 -9.64 19.91
C TYR A 165 -4.96 -9.74 21.04
N GLU A 166 -4.50 -10.13 22.23
CA GLU A 166 -5.38 -10.39 23.37
C GLU A 166 -6.10 -9.12 23.83
N ASP A 167 -5.42 -7.98 23.77
CA ASP A 167 -5.89 -6.67 24.20
C ASP A 167 -5.26 -5.51 23.40
N LEU A 168 -5.68 -4.29 23.70
CA LEU A 168 -5.13 -3.10 23.06
C LEU A 168 -3.65 -2.87 23.43
N THR A 169 -3.21 -3.32 24.58
CA THR A 169 -1.80 -3.16 25.04
C THR A 169 -0.87 -3.92 24.11
N THR A 170 -1.15 -5.21 23.91
CA THR A 170 -0.35 -6.08 23.02
C THR A 170 -0.43 -5.66 21.56
N ALA A 171 -1.58 -5.18 21.13
CA ALA A 171 -1.74 -4.61 19.78
C ALA A 171 -0.91 -3.33 19.60
N VAL A 172 -0.88 -2.45 20.59
CA VAL A 172 -0.09 -1.20 20.55
C VAL A 172 1.41 -1.50 20.65
N GLU A 173 1.85 -2.49 21.40
CA GLU A 173 3.25 -2.93 21.40
C GLU A 173 3.70 -3.37 20.01
N PHE A 174 2.88 -4.13 19.29
CA PHE A 174 3.13 -4.48 17.89
C PHE A 174 3.19 -3.24 16.99
N ILE A 175 2.21 -2.32 17.10
CA ILE A 175 2.17 -1.08 16.31
C ILE A 175 3.41 -0.24 16.56
N LEU A 176 3.81 -0.06 17.82
CA LEU A 176 5.01 0.69 18.18
C LEU A 176 6.29 0.01 17.67
N GLY A 177 6.35 -1.32 17.72
CA GLY A 177 7.43 -2.11 17.12
C GLY A 177 7.53 -1.88 15.62
N GLN A 178 6.41 -1.93 14.90
CA GLN A 178 6.35 -1.64 13.46
C GLN A 178 6.66 -0.17 13.17
N HIS A 179 6.12 0.75 13.96
CA HIS A 179 6.38 2.18 13.81
C HIS A 179 7.85 2.50 14.10
N ALA A 180 8.45 1.90 15.12
CA ALA A 180 9.88 2.03 15.43
C ALA A 180 10.75 1.35 14.37
N ALA A 181 10.37 0.19 13.84
CA ALA A 181 11.03 -0.44 12.69
C ALA A 181 10.92 0.45 11.45
N ASN A 182 9.74 0.95 11.14
CA ASN A 182 9.53 1.94 10.08
C ASN A 182 10.22 3.29 10.39
N GLY A 183 10.39 3.64 11.66
CA GLY A 183 11.14 4.81 12.15
C GLY A 183 12.64 4.55 12.25
N ALA A 184 13.07 3.32 12.58
CA ALA A 184 14.47 2.89 12.58
C ALA A 184 14.95 2.65 11.14
N ASP A 185 14.09 2.18 10.23
CA ASP A 185 14.35 2.20 8.78
C ASP A 185 14.40 3.63 8.24
N ARG A 186 13.68 4.57 8.86
CA ARG A 186 13.87 6.01 8.65
C ARG A 186 15.14 6.56 9.33
N ALA A 187 15.62 5.94 10.41
CA ALA A 187 16.81 6.35 11.15
C ALA A 187 18.07 5.53 10.81
N ASN A 188 17.90 4.27 10.40
CA ASN A 188 18.97 3.38 9.93
C ASN A 188 18.83 3.12 8.43
N GLY A 189 18.55 4.19 7.66
CA GLY A 189 18.56 4.13 6.21
C GLY A 189 19.85 3.48 5.70
N ILE A 190 19.74 2.19 5.34
CA ILE A 190 20.69 1.55 4.43
C ILE A 190 20.28 1.97 3.01
N GLY A 191 20.41 3.18 2.75
CA GLY A 191 20.64 3.99 1.59
C GLY A 191 21.36 5.19 2.18
N GLN A 192 22.55 5.46 1.76
CA GLN A 192 23.35 6.58 2.30
C GLN A 192 22.45 7.81 2.31
N ASP A 193 22.12 8.31 3.51
CA ASP A 193 21.59 9.66 3.67
C ASP A 193 22.64 10.60 3.07
N THR A 194 22.41 11.02 1.84
CA THR A 194 23.28 11.97 1.14
C THR A 194 23.18 13.37 1.76
N GLY A 195 22.45 13.53 2.86
CA GLY A 195 22.18 14.82 3.49
C GLY A 195 21.32 15.75 2.62
N ARG A 196 20.76 15.22 1.54
CA ARG A 196 19.99 15.99 0.57
C ARG A 196 18.51 16.03 0.97
N PRO A 197 17.86 17.22 1.03
CA PRO A 197 16.44 17.30 1.35
C PRO A 197 15.62 16.56 0.29
N GLN A 198 14.53 15.90 0.72
CA GLN A 198 13.58 15.22 -0.17
C GLN A 198 12.95 16.23 -1.13
N PHE A 199 12.89 15.92 -2.41
CA PHE A 199 12.21 16.75 -3.40
C PHE A 199 10.70 16.46 -3.46
N PRO A 200 9.80 17.50 -3.48
CA PRO A 200 10.12 18.91 -3.25
C PRO A 200 10.38 19.18 -1.75
N ALA A 201 11.42 19.96 -1.45
CA ALA A 201 11.77 20.35 -0.07
C ALA A 201 10.94 21.53 0.44
N HIS A 202 10.31 22.28 -0.46
CA HIS A 202 9.49 23.47 -0.18
C HIS A 202 8.45 23.67 -1.28
N ARG A 203 7.53 24.61 -1.06
CA ARG A 203 6.56 25.02 -2.07
C ARG A 203 7.21 25.91 -3.13
N PHE A 204 6.90 25.66 -4.38
CA PHE A 204 7.30 26.48 -5.53
C PHE A 204 6.14 27.36 -5.98
N ASP A 205 6.41 28.63 -6.28
CA ASP A 205 5.41 29.56 -6.78
C ASP A 205 5.27 29.52 -8.31
N ARG A 206 6.23 28.91 -9.01
CA ARG A 206 6.27 28.80 -10.47
C ARG A 206 6.64 27.39 -10.93
N ALA A 207 5.90 26.90 -11.91
CA ALA A 207 6.16 25.59 -12.52
C ALA A 207 7.54 25.52 -13.20
N GLU A 208 8.07 26.65 -13.71
CA GLU A 208 9.41 26.75 -14.30
C GLU A 208 10.49 26.37 -13.28
N ALA A 209 10.44 26.95 -12.08
CA ALA A 209 11.40 26.65 -11.00
C ALA A 209 11.26 25.19 -10.53
N TYR A 210 10.01 24.74 -10.32
CA TYR A 210 9.72 23.33 -9.97
C TYR A 210 10.28 22.37 -11.02
N GLY A 211 10.04 22.64 -12.32
CA GLY A 211 10.49 21.78 -13.42
C GLY A 211 12.02 21.72 -13.52
N GLY A 212 12.74 22.83 -13.29
CA GLY A 212 14.18 22.85 -13.28
C GLY A 212 14.79 21.97 -12.19
N GLU A 213 14.23 22.03 -10.97
CA GLU A 213 14.67 21.15 -9.87
C GLU A 213 14.21 19.71 -10.08
N TYR A 214 12.99 19.47 -10.60
CA TYR A 214 12.51 18.14 -10.93
C TYR A 214 13.45 17.39 -11.88
N VAL A 215 13.90 18.03 -12.96
CA VAL A 215 14.85 17.43 -13.91
C VAL A 215 16.19 17.12 -13.24
N THR A 216 16.66 18.01 -12.36
CA THR A 216 17.89 17.78 -11.59
C THR A 216 17.77 16.57 -10.67
N GLU A 217 16.65 16.46 -9.96
CA GLU A 217 16.38 15.32 -9.07
C GLU A 217 16.15 14.02 -9.84
N LEU A 218 15.51 14.06 -11.00
CA LEU A 218 15.35 12.89 -11.88
C LEU A 218 16.72 12.38 -12.37
N ALA A 219 17.59 13.28 -12.81
CA ALA A 219 18.93 12.91 -13.24
C ALA A 219 19.75 12.29 -12.09
N HIS A 220 19.62 12.85 -10.89
CA HIS A 220 20.26 12.29 -9.71
C HIS A 220 19.71 10.91 -9.36
N ALA A 221 18.40 10.78 -9.26
CA ALA A 221 17.74 9.52 -8.95
C ALA A 221 18.08 8.41 -9.95
N PHE A 222 18.10 8.73 -11.24
CA PHE A 222 18.55 7.79 -12.28
C PHE A 222 20.03 7.39 -12.11
N GLY A 223 20.88 8.31 -11.63
CA GLY A 223 22.29 8.03 -11.31
C GLY A 223 22.50 7.09 -10.12
N THR A 224 21.46 6.81 -9.32
CA THR A 224 21.52 5.81 -8.22
C THR A 224 21.31 4.38 -8.69
N VAL A 225 20.82 4.19 -9.92
CA VAL A 225 20.57 2.87 -10.49
C VAL A 225 21.88 2.10 -10.66
N ASP A 226 21.96 0.91 -10.07
CA ASP A 226 23.08 0.00 -10.29
C ASP A 226 23.02 -0.56 -11.72
N LEU A 227 23.91 -0.07 -12.59
CA LEU A 227 23.97 -0.48 -13.99
C LEU A 227 24.27 -1.97 -14.15
N THR A 228 24.91 -2.63 -13.18
CA THR A 228 25.12 -4.09 -13.22
C THR A 228 23.82 -4.87 -13.12
N GLN A 229 22.82 -4.31 -12.45
CA GLN A 229 21.47 -4.92 -12.41
C GLN A 229 20.74 -4.74 -13.75
N LEU A 230 20.97 -3.65 -14.47
CA LEU A 230 20.47 -3.49 -15.84
C LEU A 230 21.08 -4.51 -16.79
N ASP A 231 22.39 -4.75 -16.71
CA ASP A 231 23.04 -5.79 -17.50
C ASP A 231 22.45 -7.17 -17.22
N ARG A 232 22.28 -7.54 -15.95
CA ARG A 232 21.67 -8.81 -15.55
C ARG A 232 20.21 -8.94 -16.02
N ALA A 233 19.43 -7.86 -15.96
CA ALA A 233 18.06 -7.84 -16.48
C ALA A 233 18.06 -8.05 -18.01
N ALA A 234 18.94 -7.39 -18.73
CA ALA A 234 19.08 -7.55 -20.18
C ALA A 234 19.47 -8.99 -20.56
N GLU A 235 20.41 -9.61 -19.83
CA GLU A 235 20.79 -11.03 -20.03
C GLU A 235 19.59 -11.96 -19.84
N ILE A 236 18.79 -11.77 -18.79
CA ILE A 236 17.56 -12.54 -18.53
C ILE A 236 16.58 -12.40 -19.70
N LEU A 237 16.35 -11.17 -20.19
CA LEU A 237 15.42 -10.90 -21.28
C LEU A 237 15.91 -11.52 -22.61
N LEU A 238 17.19 -11.35 -22.94
CA LEU A 238 17.79 -11.96 -24.12
C LEU A 238 17.69 -13.47 -24.07
N ALA A 239 18.03 -14.08 -22.94
CA ALA A 239 17.91 -15.52 -22.75
C ALA A 239 16.46 -16.01 -22.85
N ALA A 240 15.48 -15.26 -22.35
CA ALA A 240 14.06 -15.56 -22.47
C ALA A 240 13.62 -15.54 -23.94
N HIS A 241 13.97 -14.48 -24.68
CA HIS A 241 13.65 -14.38 -26.11
C HIS A 241 14.28 -15.48 -26.96
N HIS A 242 15.51 -15.88 -26.65
CA HIS A 242 16.18 -17.01 -27.34
C HIS A 242 15.49 -18.36 -27.11
N ARG A 243 14.85 -18.55 -25.94
CA ARG A 243 14.15 -19.78 -25.61
C ARG A 243 12.66 -19.75 -25.98
N ASP A 244 12.18 -18.69 -26.60
CA ASP A 244 10.76 -18.42 -26.83
C ASP A 244 9.94 -18.44 -25.52
N ALA A 245 10.56 -18.05 -24.39
CA ALA A 245 9.89 -17.91 -23.11
C ALA A 245 9.03 -16.65 -23.09
N ALA A 246 7.95 -16.69 -22.32
CA ALA A 246 7.09 -15.53 -22.11
C ALA A 246 7.71 -14.56 -21.07
N VAL A 247 7.50 -13.27 -21.27
CA VAL A 247 7.82 -12.21 -20.31
C VAL A 247 6.50 -11.56 -19.88
N PHE A 248 6.15 -11.69 -18.62
CA PHE A 248 4.99 -11.05 -18.02
C PHE A 248 5.43 -9.79 -17.32
N ALA A 249 4.63 -8.72 -17.41
CA ALA A 249 4.85 -7.47 -16.70
C ALA A 249 3.62 -7.10 -15.89
N CYS A 250 3.81 -6.62 -14.66
CA CYS A 250 2.72 -6.18 -13.80
C CYS A 250 3.08 -4.89 -13.05
N GLY A 251 2.07 -4.09 -12.72
CA GLY A 251 2.17 -2.87 -11.96
C GLY A 251 0.80 -2.27 -11.65
N ASN A 252 0.73 -1.37 -10.67
CA ASN A 252 -0.47 -0.64 -10.30
C ASN A 252 -0.36 0.83 -10.73
N GLY A 253 -1.48 1.49 -11.03
CA GLY A 253 -1.50 2.93 -11.33
C GLY A 253 -0.52 3.34 -12.44
N GLY A 254 0.42 4.25 -12.16
CA GLY A 254 1.48 4.67 -13.10
C GLY A 254 2.38 3.51 -13.50
N SER A 255 2.72 2.62 -12.59
CA SER A 255 3.48 1.40 -12.89
C SER A 255 2.75 0.44 -13.84
N ALA A 256 1.41 0.42 -13.84
CA ALA A 256 0.63 -0.33 -14.84
C ALA A 256 0.82 0.25 -16.26
N SER A 257 0.88 1.58 -16.37
CA SER A 257 1.16 2.25 -17.64
C SER A 257 2.54 1.89 -18.18
N ILE A 258 3.54 1.80 -17.29
CA ILE A 258 4.91 1.37 -17.66
C ILE A 258 4.91 -0.10 -18.12
N ALA A 259 4.20 -1.00 -17.41
CA ALA A 259 4.05 -2.40 -17.83
C ALA A 259 3.39 -2.54 -19.22
N ASN A 260 2.36 -1.74 -19.50
CA ASN A 260 1.69 -1.71 -20.78
C ASN A 260 2.60 -1.19 -21.90
N HIS A 261 3.37 -0.14 -21.62
CA HIS A 261 4.32 0.42 -22.58
C HIS A 261 5.49 -0.54 -22.86
N LEU A 262 5.98 -1.25 -21.84
CA LEU A 262 7.00 -2.30 -21.99
C LEU A 262 6.53 -3.38 -22.98
N GLN A 263 5.28 -3.82 -22.89
CA GLN A 263 4.72 -4.75 -23.88
C GLN A 263 4.77 -4.16 -25.29
N CYS A 264 4.39 -2.88 -25.47
CA CYS A 264 4.44 -2.21 -26.76
C CYS A 264 5.86 -2.19 -27.33
N ASP A 265 6.83 -1.78 -26.53
CA ASP A 265 8.23 -1.66 -26.98
C ASP A 265 8.85 -3.00 -27.33
N HIS A 266 8.57 -4.04 -26.59
CA HIS A 266 9.10 -5.36 -26.91
C HIS A 266 8.38 -5.99 -28.11
N VAL A 267 7.05 -5.96 -28.19
CA VAL A 267 6.30 -6.60 -29.27
C VAL A 267 6.47 -5.88 -30.61
N LYS A 268 6.57 -4.54 -30.60
CA LYS A 268 6.77 -3.72 -31.82
C LYS A 268 8.20 -3.21 -31.95
N GLY A 269 8.76 -2.55 -30.93
CA GLY A 269 10.04 -1.84 -31.04
C GLY A 269 11.22 -2.78 -31.22
N VAL A 270 11.37 -3.79 -30.38
CA VAL A 270 12.48 -4.77 -30.39
C VAL A 270 12.52 -5.57 -31.71
N ARG A 271 11.38 -5.80 -32.33
CA ARG A 271 11.29 -6.54 -33.61
C ARG A 271 11.75 -5.76 -34.83
N VAL A 272 11.83 -4.43 -34.74
CA VAL A 272 12.21 -3.61 -35.89
C VAL A 272 13.70 -3.76 -36.19
N GLY A 273 14.03 -4.36 -37.34
CA GLY A 273 15.40 -4.60 -37.76
C GLY A 273 16.11 -5.74 -37.04
N THR A 274 15.40 -6.62 -36.36
CA THR A 274 15.94 -7.81 -35.69
C THR A 274 15.20 -9.07 -36.12
N ASP A 275 15.77 -10.23 -35.80
CA ASP A 275 15.17 -11.56 -35.96
C ASP A 275 14.33 -12.00 -34.74
N LEU A 276 14.22 -11.17 -33.69
CA LEU A 276 13.53 -11.50 -32.46
C LEU A 276 12.02 -11.51 -32.62
N THR A 277 11.37 -12.57 -32.14
CA THR A 277 9.92 -12.63 -31.93
C THR A 277 9.65 -12.71 -30.43
N THR A 278 9.25 -11.61 -29.85
CA THR A 278 9.10 -11.50 -28.40
C THR A 278 7.68 -11.86 -27.96
N ARG A 279 7.55 -12.59 -26.86
CA ARG A 279 6.29 -12.95 -26.21
C ARG A 279 6.18 -12.21 -24.89
N VAL A 280 5.76 -10.94 -24.97
CA VAL A 280 5.66 -10.05 -23.80
C VAL A 280 4.19 -9.68 -23.57
N TYR A 281 3.74 -9.84 -22.33
CA TYR A 281 2.35 -9.64 -21.93
C TYR A 281 2.30 -8.77 -20.67
N SER A 282 1.54 -7.69 -20.70
CA SER A 282 1.19 -6.95 -19.51
C SER A 282 -0.07 -7.52 -18.87
N LEU A 283 0.02 -7.88 -17.61
CA LEU A 283 -1.09 -8.37 -16.80
C LEU A 283 -2.05 -7.23 -16.35
N SER A 284 -1.71 -5.99 -16.68
CA SER A 284 -2.50 -4.79 -16.36
C SER A 284 -3.36 -4.30 -17.53
N THR A 285 -3.38 -4.98 -18.69
CA THR A 285 -4.09 -4.52 -19.89
C THR A 285 -5.53 -4.95 -19.97
N ASN A 286 -5.87 -6.15 -19.51
CA ASN A 286 -7.23 -6.69 -19.58
C ASN A 286 -8.02 -6.24 -18.35
N VAL A 287 -8.72 -5.10 -18.50
CA VAL A 287 -9.46 -4.47 -17.39
C VAL A 287 -10.61 -5.37 -16.93
N GLU A 288 -11.27 -6.08 -17.84
CA GLU A 288 -12.36 -6.99 -17.52
C GLU A 288 -11.89 -8.14 -16.63
N LEU A 289 -10.79 -8.80 -17.02
CA LEU A 289 -10.21 -9.90 -16.24
C LEU A 289 -9.69 -9.39 -14.88
N PHE A 290 -8.96 -8.26 -14.88
CA PHE A 290 -8.43 -7.64 -13.69
C PHE A 290 -9.54 -7.30 -12.68
N SER A 291 -10.61 -6.65 -13.15
CA SER A 291 -11.74 -6.24 -12.30
C SER A 291 -12.56 -7.44 -11.81
N ALA A 292 -12.73 -8.49 -12.62
CA ALA A 292 -13.41 -9.72 -12.20
C ALA A 292 -12.64 -10.42 -11.08
N ILE A 293 -11.32 -10.60 -11.23
CA ILE A 293 -10.49 -11.20 -10.18
C ILE A 293 -10.52 -10.35 -8.90
N ALA A 294 -10.38 -9.02 -9.05
CA ALA A 294 -10.42 -8.10 -7.90
C ALA A 294 -11.75 -8.16 -7.13
N ASN A 295 -12.87 -8.30 -7.84
CA ASN A 295 -14.21 -8.34 -7.26
C ASN A 295 -14.53 -9.71 -6.61
N ASP A 296 -14.17 -10.81 -7.28
CA ASP A 296 -14.64 -12.14 -6.93
C ASP A 296 -13.65 -12.91 -6.03
N ILE A 297 -12.35 -12.57 -6.09
CA ILE A 297 -11.28 -13.24 -5.37
C ILE A 297 -10.58 -12.27 -4.41
N GLY A 298 -10.11 -11.13 -4.91
CA GLY A 298 -9.42 -10.10 -4.16
C GLY A 298 -8.39 -9.34 -4.99
N TYR A 299 -8.18 -8.07 -4.65
CA TYR A 299 -7.23 -7.21 -5.36
C TYR A 299 -5.78 -7.70 -5.25
N ASP A 300 -5.43 -8.35 -4.17
CA ASP A 300 -4.10 -8.92 -3.93
C ASP A 300 -3.78 -10.13 -4.82
N ALA A 301 -4.80 -10.80 -5.38
CA ALA A 301 -4.66 -11.95 -6.27
C ALA A 301 -4.60 -11.60 -7.78
N VAL A 302 -4.83 -10.34 -8.16
CA VAL A 302 -5.07 -9.97 -9.57
C VAL A 302 -3.95 -10.34 -10.54
N PHE A 303 -2.71 -10.38 -10.10
CA PHE A 303 -1.56 -10.77 -10.94
C PHE A 303 -1.20 -12.25 -10.79
N GLU A 304 -1.17 -12.76 -9.57
CA GLU A 304 -0.91 -14.17 -9.28
C GLU A 304 -1.88 -15.07 -10.03
N TYR A 305 -3.19 -14.81 -9.95
CA TYR A 305 -4.22 -15.61 -10.62
C TYR A 305 -4.06 -15.65 -12.15
N GLN A 306 -3.60 -14.55 -12.76
CA GLN A 306 -3.29 -14.53 -14.19
C GLN A 306 -2.03 -15.33 -14.52
N LEU A 307 -0.99 -15.25 -13.67
CA LEU A 307 0.23 -16.04 -13.84
C LEU A 307 -0.04 -17.54 -13.73
N GLU A 308 -0.84 -17.97 -12.77
CA GLU A 308 -1.24 -19.38 -12.62
C GLU A 308 -1.82 -19.97 -13.91
N SER A 309 -2.57 -19.18 -14.66
CA SER A 309 -3.23 -19.63 -15.89
C SER A 309 -2.32 -19.59 -17.11
N GLN A 310 -1.31 -18.73 -17.15
CA GLN A 310 -0.58 -18.38 -18.36
C GLN A 310 0.92 -18.71 -18.31
N ALA A 311 1.55 -18.60 -17.13
CA ALA A 311 3.00 -18.70 -16.99
C ALA A 311 3.46 -20.17 -16.85
N ARG A 312 4.72 -20.41 -17.24
CA ARG A 312 5.42 -21.69 -17.15
C ARG A 312 6.80 -21.51 -16.57
N ALA A 313 7.36 -22.57 -16.01
CA ALA A 313 8.75 -22.58 -15.55
C ALA A 313 9.70 -22.16 -16.68
N GLY A 314 10.62 -21.23 -16.36
CA GLY A 314 11.55 -20.63 -17.32
C GLY A 314 11.05 -19.33 -17.96
N ASP A 315 9.79 -18.92 -17.76
CA ASP A 315 9.29 -17.59 -18.13
C ASP A 315 9.91 -16.50 -17.21
N VAL A 316 9.59 -15.26 -17.48
CA VAL A 316 10.10 -14.08 -16.74
C VAL A 316 8.92 -13.27 -16.22
N LEU A 317 9.01 -12.80 -14.98
CA LEU A 317 8.12 -11.77 -14.42
C LEU A 317 8.88 -10.48 -14.21
N ILE A 318 8.39 -9.37 -14.77
CA ILE A 318 8.83 -8.00 -14.47
C ILE A 318 7.77 -7.35 -13.58
N ALA A 319 8.12 -7.10 -12.32
CA ALA A 319 7.25 -6.50 -11.33
C ALA A 319 7.63 -5.02 -11.11
N ILE A 320 6.71 -4.10 -11.40
CA ILE A 320 6.94 -2.67 -11.31
C ILE A 320 6.15 -2.11 -10.13
N SER A 321 6.86 -1.64 -9.10
CA SER A 321 6.24 -1.10 -7.90
C SER A 321 7.13 -0.06 -7.23
N SER A 322 6.76 1.20 -7.30
CA SER A 322 7.56 2.28 -6.69
C SER A 322 7.83 2.02 -5.20
N SER A 323 6.85 1.57 -4.43
CA SER A 323 7.03 1.26 -3.00
C SER A 323 7.63 -0.12 -2.71
N GLY A 324 7.52 -1.07 -3.64
CA GLY A 324 7.90 -2.47 -3.43
C GLY A 324 6.97 -3.27 -2.50
N ARG A 325 5.90 -2.65 -1.94
CA ARG A 325 5.08 -3.22 -0.85
C ARG A 325 3.67 -3.64 -1.27
N SER A 326 3.24 -3.34 -2.49
CA SER A 326 1.88 -3.66 -2.96
C SER A 326 1.61 -5.16 -2.85
N PRO A 327 0.58 -5.61 -2.08
CA PRO A 327 0.36 -7.03 -1.81
C PRO A 327 0.22 -7.88 -3.07
N ASN A 328 -0.45 -7.38 -4.10
CA ASN A 328 -0.60 -8.08 -5.38
C ASN A 328 0.73 -8.23 -6.14
N ILE A 329 1.67 -7.29 -6.00
CA ILE A 329 3.01 -7.38 -6.57
C ILE A 329 3.86 -8.39 -5.81
N VAL A 330 3.81 -8.34 -4.47
CA VAL A 330 4.54 -9.29 -3.59
C VAL A 330 4.07 -10.71 -3.85
N ARG A 331 2.76 -10.98 -3.87
CA ARG A 331 2.20 -12.30 -4.19
C ARG A 331 2.60 -12.79 -5.57
N ALA A 332 2.60 -11.92 -6.58
CA ALA A 332 3.04 -12.29 -7.93
C ALA A 332 4.51 -12.69 -7.95
N LEU A 333 5.40 -11.99 -7.21
CA LEU A 333 6.81 -12.34 -7.10
C LEU A 333 7.03 -13.66 -6.34
N GLU A 334 6.34 -13.87 -5.23
CA GLU A 334 6.39 -15.11 -4.45
C GLU A 334 5.95 -16.30 -5.29
N TRP A 335 4.82 -16.16 -5.99
CA TRP A 335 4.32 -17.21 -6.89
C TRP A 335 5.31 -17.50 -8.03
N ALA A 336 5.85 -16.46 -8.68
CA ALA A 336 6.81 -16.61 -9.78
C ALA A 336 8.07 -17.36 -9.34
N ASN A 337 8.61 -17.01 -8.17
CA ASN A 337 9.78 -17.70 -7.59
C ASN A 337 9.47 -19.17 -7.29
N ALA A 338 8.31 -19.45 -6.69
CA ALA A 338 7.91 -20.81 -6.36
C ALA A 338 7.68 -21.70 -7.61
N ASN A 339 7.36 -21.08 -8.76
CA ASN A 339 7.06 -21.78 -10.01
C ASN A 339 8.19 -21.68 -11.06
N GLY A 340 9.39 -21.27 -10.66
CA GLY A 340 10.59 -21.32 -11.48
C GLY A 340 10.68 -20.26 -12.57
N LEU A 341 10.05 -19.12 -12.38
CA LEU A 341 10.24 -17.94 -13.22
C LEU A 341 11.48 -17.16 -12.75
N SER A 342 12.15 -16.48 -13.68
CA SER A 342 13.12 -15.43 -13.33
C SER A 342 12.35 -14.14 -13.03
N THR A 343 12.74 -13.42 -11.97
CA THR A 343 12.03 -12.21 -11.53
C THR A 343 12.92 -10.97 -11.63
N ILE A 344 12.36 -9.89 -12.19
CA ILE A 344 12.98 -8.57 -12.27
C ILE A 344 12.03 -7.58 -11.57
N ALA A 345 12.49 -6.88 -10.54
CA ALA A 345 11.72 -5.81 -9.91
C ALA A 345 12.28 -4.43 -10.28
N LEU A 346 11.39 -3.48 -10.59
CA LEU A 346 11.68 -2.07 -10.65
C LEU A 346 11.08 -1.42 -9.41
N THR A 347 11.93 -0.82 -8.55
CA THR A 347 11.51 -0.32 -7.23
C THR A 347 12.10 1.06 -6.94
N GLY A 348 11.46 1.76 -6.00
CA GLY A 348 11.94 3.00 -5.40
C GLY A 348 11.70 2.97 -3.89
N PHE A 349 11.74 4.09 -3.20
CA PHE A 349 11.67 4.20 -1.73
C PHE A 349 12.71 3.28 -1.06
N ASP A 350 12.27 2.30 -0.23
CA ASP A 350 13.12 1.21 0.25
C ASP A 350 13.04 -0.03 -0.65
N GLY A 351 11.98 -0.13 -1.43
CA GLY A 351 11.76 -1.19 -2.41
C GLY A 351 11.38 -2.55 -1.85
N GLU A 352 11.29 -2.69 -0.52
CA GLU A 352 11.05 -3.98 0.14
C GLU A 352 9.55 -4.29 0.30
N PRO A 353 9.15 -5.57 0.29
CA PRO A 353 9.99 -6.77 0.10
C PRO A 353 10.26 -7.15 -1.38
N ALA A 354 9.68 -6.42 -2.36
CA ALA A 354 9.82 -6.78 -3.78
C ALA A 354 11.28 -6.83 -4.24
N ARG A 355 12.13 -5.92 -3.72
CA ARG A 355 13.57 -5.88 -4.00
C ARG A 355 14.27 -7.17 -3.59
N SER A 356 14.08 -7.61 -2.35
CA SER A 356 14.71 -8.83 -1.82
C SER A 356 14.13 -10.12 -2.41
N LEU A 357 12.88 -10.12 -2.86
CA LEU A 357 12.22 -11.25 -3.49
C LEU A 357 12.68 -11.50 -4.93
N SER A 358 13.29 -10.51 -5.59
CA SER A 358 13.57 -10.59 -7.01
C SER A 358 14.96 -11.14 -7.33
N THR A 359 15.08 -11.88 -8.44
CA THR A 359 16.37 -12.36 -8.99
C THR A 359 17.28 -11.18 -9.36
N VAL A 360 16.67 -10.11 -9.89
CA VAL A 360 17.31 -8.85 -10.24
C VAL A 360 16.43 -7.71 -9.75
N ALA A 361 17.02 -6.72 -9.07
CA ALA A 361 16.31 -5.53 -8.62
C ALA A 361 16.94 -4.27 -9.22
N ILE A 362 16.21 -3.56 -10.06
CA ILE A 362 16.54 -2.23 -10.56
C ILE A 362 15.91 -1.25 -9.59
N HIS A 363 16.73 -0.65 -8.72
CA HIS A 363 16.25 0.22 -7.65
C HIS A 363 16.65 1.66 -7.92
N VAL A 364 15.70 2.58 -7.73
CA VAL A 364 15.86 4.02 -7.85
C VAL A 364 15.77 4.63 -6.46
N ASP A 365 16.88 5.06 -5.89
CA ASP A 365 16.96 5.60 -4.53
C ASP A 365 16.43 7.03 -4.47
N THR A 366 15.10 7.16 -4.40
CA THR A 366 14.40 8.42 -4.17
C THR A 366 13.03 8.15 -3.56
N ARG A 367 12.42 9.21 -2.99
CA ARG A 367 11.11 9.14 -2.30
C ARG A 367 10.01 9.95 -3.00
N ASN A 368 10.15 10.21 -4.29
CA ASN A 368 9.15 10.91 -5.10
C ASN A 368 8.56 9.95 -6.15
N TYR A 369 7.27 9.68 -6.09
CA TYR A 369 6.60 8.74 -7.00
C TYR A 369 6.80 9.11 -8.47
N GLY A 370 6.62 10.38 -8.86
CA GLY A 370 6.77 10.82 -10.24
C GLY A 370 8.20 10.59 -10.75
N ILE A 371 9.21 10.95 -9.96
CA ILE A 371 10.63 10.74 -10.30
C ILE A 371 10.95 9.24 -10.40
N ILE A 372 10.42 8.41 -9.49
CA ILE A 372 10.60 6.96 -9.54
C ILE A 372 9.98 6.39 -10.83
N GLU A 373 8.75 6.77 -11.14
CA GLU A 373 8.04 6.29 -12.33
C GLU A 373 8.71 6.73 -13.61
N ASP A 374 9.19 7.98 -13.70
CA ASP A 374 9.95 8.46 -14.85
C ASP A 374 11.29 7.71 -15.02
N ALA A 375 12.00 7.44 -13.91
CA ALA A 375 13.23 6.65 -13.94
C ALA A 375 12.95 5.17 -14.33
N HIS A 376 11.87 4.57 -13.84
CA HIS A 376 11.44 3.22 -14.24
C HIS A 376 11.09 3.17 -15.73
N GLN A 377 10.39 4.20 -16.25
CA GLN A 377 10.08 4.32 -17.67
C GLN A 377 11.36 4.40 -18.51
N ALA A 378 12.35 5.19 -18.06
CA ALA A 378 13.66 5.29 -18.71
C ALA A 378 14.42 3.95 -18.70
N CYS A 379 14.43 3.24 -17.56
CA CYS A 379 15.05 1.90 -17.48
C CYS A 379 14.39 0.89 -18.43
N MET A 380 13.06 0.94 -18.53
CA MET A 380 12.31 0.08 -19.45
C MET A 380 12.70 0.33 -20.91
N HIS A 381 12.75 1.61 -21.34
CA HIS A 381 13.19 1.96 -22.69
C HIS A 381 14.65 1.55 -22.96
N LEU A 382 15.53 1.77 -21.98
CA LEU A 382 16.93 1.38 -22.07
C LEU A 382 17.06 -0.14 -22.31
N LEU A 383 16.35 -0.95 -21.54
CA LEU A 383 16.36 -2.41 -21.69
C LEU A 383 15.83 -2.84 -23.06
N ALA A 384 14.70 -2.28 -23.51
CA ALA A 384 14.12 -2.60 -24.82
C ALA A 384 15.04 -2.22 -25.97
N GLN A 385 15.63 -1.03 -25.93
CA GLN A 385 16.57 -0.55 -26.95
C GLN A 385 17.88 -1.36 -26.95
N TYR A 386 18.39 -1.70 -25.75
CA TYR A 386 19.58 -2.53 -25.63
C TYR A 386 19.35 -3.94 -26.20
N VAL A 387 18.25 -4.59 -25.85
CA VAL A 387 17.86 -5.89 -26.42
C VAL A 387 17.77 -5.82 -27.93
N ARG A 388 17.17 -4.75 -28.49
CA ARG A 388 17.09 -4.52 -29.93
C ARG A 388 18.48 -4.39 -30.56
N GLN A 389 19.30 -3.45 -30.08
CA GLN A 389 20.62 -3.16 -30.70
C GLN A 389 21.58 -4.33 -30.57
N SER A 390 21.47 -5.16 -29.53
CA SER A 390 22.33 -6.35 -29.35
C SER A 390 22.15 -7.41 -30.44
N ARG A 391 21.11 -7.30 -31.26
CA ARG A 391 20.77 -8.19 -32.38
C ARG A 391 21.03 -7.53 -33.75
N MET A 392 21.65 -6.37 -33.78
CA MET A 392 21.93 -5.59 -34.98
C MET A 392 23.42 -5.49 -35.19
N THR A 393 23.84 -5.38 -36.46
CA THR A 393 25.21 -5.04 -36.80
C THR A 393 25.45 -3.53 -36.55
N GLU A 394 26.71 -3.11 -36.40
CA GLU A 394 27.07 -1.68 -36.24
C GLU A 394 26.49 -0.80 -37.37
N THR A 395 26.47 -1.32 -38.60
CA THR A 395 25.91 -0.60 -39.74
C THR A 395 24.40 -0.43 -39.62
N GLU A 396 23.70 -1.45 -39.16
CA GLU A 396 22.23 -1.40 -38.92
C GLU A 396 21.91 -0.46 -37.78
N VAL A 397 22.65 -0.51 -36.66
CA VAL A 397 22.49 0.43 -35.54
C VAL A 397 22.63 1.88 -36.03
N ALA A 398 23.65 2.17 -36.83
CA ALA A 398 23.90 3.52 -37.33
C ALA A 398 22.82 4.01 -38.34
N ALA A 399 22.12 3.08 -39.00
CA ALA A 399 21.12 3.39 -40.05
C ALA A 399 19.70 3.51 -39.50
N HIS A 400 19.42 3.11 -38.25
CA HIS A 400 18.07 3.08 -37.68
C HIS A 400 17.87 4.16 -36.61
N VAL A 401 16.62 4.63 -36.53
CA VAL A 401 16.15 5.44 -35.39
C VAL A 401 15.70 4.50 -34.28
N PHE A 402 16.17 4.77 -33.09
CA PHE A 402 15.82 4.02 -31.88
C PHE A 402 14.66 4.68 -31.13
#